data_28aa3ebbfcdce6fc767da46e7ad16e5d
#
_entry.id   28aa3ebbfcdce6fc767da46e7ad16e5d
#
_cell.length_a   1.000
_cell.length_b   1.000
_cell.length_c   1.000
_cell.angle_alpha   90.00
_cell.angle_beta   90.00
_cell.angle_gamma   90.00
#
_symmetry.space_group_name_H-M   'P 1'
#
loop_
_entity.id
_entity.type
_entity.pdbx_description
1 polymer ?
#
loop_
_entity_poly.entity_id
_entity_poly.type
_entity_poly.pdbx_seq_one_letter_code
_entity_poly.pdbx_strand_id
1 'polypeptide(L)'
;MDATLRVRAPDGIRGGLLFQGRFEVVATRPIRRPTLVLGAGWFDNLTINTVVPEPVRATSVERGVALEYAPMPAGRMLTVYFQFQVDPTTVGRRRQDVVLRDGPRELTAVRRTVTVFP
;
A
#
# COMPACT_ATOMS: atom_id res chain seq x y z
N MET A 1 0.27 -13.68 -15.93
CA MET A 1 0.28 -12.82 -14.73
C MET A 1 -0.90 -13.20 -13.86
N ASP A 2 -0.68 -13.36 -12.57
CA ASP A 2 -1.72 -13.86 -11.66
C ASP A 2 -2.61 -12.75 -11.11
N ALA A 3 -2.13 -11.51 -11.14
CA ALA A 3 -2.87 -10.37 -10.60
C ALA A 3 -2.33 -9.06 -11.14
N THR A 4 -3.14 -8.02 -11.03
CA THR A 4 -2.70 -6.63 -11.26
C THR A 4 -2.82 -5.86 -9.97
N LEU A 5 -1.90 -4.90 -9.79
CA LEU A 5 -1.91 -4.00 -8.67
C LEU A 5 -1.84 -2.56 -9.19
N ARG A 6 -2.75 -1.72 -8.72
CA ARG A 6 -2.72 -0.29 -9.05
C ARG A 6 -2.72 0.50 -7.74
N VAL A 7 -1.86 1.49 -7.67
CA VAL A 7 -1.78 2.39 -6.53
C VAL A 7 -2.23 3.77 -6.99
N ARG A 8 -3.26 4.31 -6.34
CA ARG A 8 -3.76 5.66 -6.60
C ARG A 8 -3.54 6.50 -5.35
N ALA A 9 -2.56 7.38 -5.42
CA ALA A 9 -2.22 8.29 -4.32
C ALA A 9 -1.55 9.52 -4.91
N PRO A 10 -1.58 10.67 -4.21
CA PRO A 10 -0.90 11.87 -4.72
C PRO A 10 0.59 11.66 -4.91
N ASP A 11 1.14 12.22 -5.98
CA ASP A 11 2.58 12.23 -6.23
C ASP A 11 3.28 13.39 -5.52
N GLY A 12 2.53 14.46 -5.24
CA GLY A 12 3.00 15.62 -4.50
C GLY A 12 2.12 15.82 -3.28
N ILE A 13 2.73 15.93 -2.12
CA ILE A 13 2.03 16.11 -0.86
C ILE A 13 2.73 17.22 -0.05
N ARG A 14 2.08 17.66 1.01
CA ARG A 14 2.61 18.73 1.85
C ARG A 14 2.55 18.35 3.31
N GLY A 15 3.57 18.74 4.06
CA GLY A 15 3.65 18.46 5.50
C GLY A 15 2.44 19.01 6.26
N GLY A 16 1.99 18.26 7.26
CA GLY A 16 0.88 18.65 8.12
C GLY A 16 -0.49 18.35 7.59
N LEU A 17 -0.63 17.89 6.34
CA LEU A 17 -1.92 17.64 5.71
C LEU A 17 -2.27 16.15 5.70
N LEU A 18 -3.57 15.90 5.54
CA LEU A 18 -4.13 14.55 5.44
C LEU A 18 -4.45 14.25 3.98
N PHE A 19 -4.04 13.07 3.52
CA PHE A 19 -4.23 12.64 2.15
C PHE A 19 -4.91 11.27 2.12
N GLN A 20 -5.53 10.98 0.99
CA GLN A 20 -6.24 9.73 0.75
C GLN A 20 -5.59 8.99 -0.42
N GLY A 21 -5.55 7.67 -0.32
CA GLY A 21 -5.10 6.82 -1.40
C GLY A 21 -5.84 5.51 -1.43
N ARG A 22 -5.57 4.71 -2.45
CA ARG A 22 -6.15 3.37 -2.54
C ARG A 22 -5.23 2.42 -3.28
N PHE A 23 -5.30 1.16 -2.87
CA PHE A 23 -4.69 0.04 -3.57
C PHE A 23 -5.79 -0.75 -4.25
N GLU A 24 -5.64 -1.03 -5.54
CA GLU A 24 -6.60 -1.82 -6.31
C GLU A 24 -5.92 -3.11 -6.77
N VAL A 25 -6.46 -4.24 -6.35
CA VAL A 25 -5.94 -5.57 -6.71
C VAL A 25 -7.00 -6.29 -7.51
N VAL A 26 -6.64 -6.79 -8.69
CA VAL A 26 -7.52 -7.65 -9.49
C VAL A 26 -6.85 -9.00 -9.65
N ALA A 27 -7.51 -10.05 -9.18
CA ALA A 27 -7.00 -11.41 -9.29
C ALA A 27 -7.42 -12.00 -10.64
N THR A 28 -6.45 -12.45 -11.45
CA THR A 28 -6.74 -13.20 -12.68
C THR A 28 -6.71 -14.69 -12.42
N ARG A 29 -6.08 -15.10 -11.32
CA ARG A 29 -6.10 -16.47 -10.79
C ARG A 29 -6.39 -16.39 -9.30
N PRO A 30 -6.85 -17.47 -8.66
CA PRO A 30 -7.08 -17.46 -7.22
C PRO A 30 -5.82 -17.08 -6.46
N ILE A 31 -5.97 -16.19 -5.47
CA ILE A 31 -4.90 -15.81 -4.55
C ILE A 31 -5.31 -16.31 -3.18
N ARG A 32 -4.51 -17.23 -2.61
CA ARG A 32 -4.86 -17.86 -1.33
C ARG A 32 -4.60 -16.94 -0.14
N ARG A 33 -3.52 -16.19 -0.18
CA ARG A 33 -3.13 -15.28 0.92
C ARG A 33 -2.74 -13.92 0.34
N PRO A 34 -3.71 -13.13 -0.15
CA PRO A 34 -3.40 -11.81 -0.70
C PRO A 34 -2.73 -10.94 0.35
N THR A 35 -1.51 -10.50 0.06
CA THR A 35 -0.71 -9.74 1.02
C THR A 35 -0.14 -8.52 0.31
N LEU A 36 -0.44 -7.33 0.85
CA LEU A 36 0.14 -6.07 0.38
C LEU A 36 1.28 -5.71 1.33
N VAL A 37 2.48 -5.64 0.79
CA VAL A 37 3.66 -5.24 1.57
C VAL A 37 3.97 -3.79 1.24
N LEU A 38 3.80 -2.92 2.23
CA LEU A 38 4.05 -1.48 2.10
C LEU A 38 5.46 -1.18 2.58
N GLY A 39 6.28 -0.58 1.72
CA GLY A 39 7.64 -0.24 2.06
C GLY A 39 7.74 0.90 3.08
N ALA A 40 8.96 1.16 3.57
CA ALA A 40 9.22 2.12 4.64
C ALA A 40 8.77 3.55 4.30
N GLY A 41 8.79 3.92 3.03
CA GLY A 41 8.38 5.28 2.62
C GLY A 41 6.92 5.61 2.89
N TRP A 42 6.10 4.60 3.21
CA TRP A 42 4.72 4.80 3.64
C TRP A 42 4.60 5.15 5.11
N PHE A 43 5.68 4.98 5.88
CA PHE A 43 5.65 5.13 7.34
C PHE A 43 6.68 6.11 7.87
N ASP A 44 7.76 6.36 7.14
CA ASP A 44 8.81 7.30 7.58
C ASP A 44 8.28 8.73 7.53
N ASN A 45 8.03 9.30 8.70
CA ASN A 45 7.46 10.65 8.87
C ASN A 45 6.06 10.78 8.25
N LEU A 46 5.38 9.65 8.08
CA LEU A 46 3.97 9.58 7.69
C LEU A 46 3.26 8.62 8.64
N THR A 47 1.98 8.87 8.85
CA THR A 47 1.14 7.99 9.67
C THR A 47 -0.05 7.57 8.84
N ILE A 48 -0.27 6.28 8.73
CA ILE A 48 -1.50 5.74 8.11
C ILE A 48 -2.53 5.64 9.23
N ASN A 49 -3.56 6.46 9.16
CA ASN A 49 -4.58 6.55 10.21
C ASN A 49 -5.69 5.52 10.04
N THR A 50 -6.09 5.26 8.79
CA THR A 50 -7.26 4.45 8.49
C THR A 50 -6.98 3.57 7.30
N VAL A 51 -7.36 2.30 7.39
CA VAL A 51 -7.30 1.33 6.29
C VAL A 51 -8.63 0.62 6.22
N VAL A 52 -9.30 0.68 5.06
CA VAL A 52 -10.62 0.07 4.84
C VAL A 52 -10.62 -0.71 3.52
N PRO A 53 -10.96 -2.00 3.50
CA PRO A 53 -11.28 -2.84 4.65
C PRO A 53 -10.05 -3.15 5.50
N GLU A 54 -10.29 -3.49 6.77
CA GLU A 54 -9.21 -3.90 7.64
C GLU A 54 -8.63 -5.22 7.17
N PRO A 55 -7.29 -5.38 7.22
CA PRO A 55 -6.69 -6.65 6.90
C PRO A 55 -7.04 -7.70 7.96
N VAL A 56 -7.04 -8.97 7.57
CA VAL A 56 -7.22 -10.06 8.52
C VAL A 56 -5.99 -10.20 9.43
N ARG A 57 -4.84 -9.71 8.97
CA ARG A 57 -3.61 -9.69 9.73
C ARG A 57 -2.72 -8.57 9.24
N ALA A 58 -2.10 -7.83 10.16
CA ALA A 58 -1.08 -6.84 9.86
C ALA A 58 0.19 -7.24 10.60
N THR A 59 1.31 -7.33 9.91
CA THR A 59 2.57 -7.78 10.48
C THR A 59 3.69 -6.83 10.07
N SER A 60 4.51 -6.42 11.04
CA SER A 60 5.73 -5.68 10.73
C SER A 60 6.71 -6.61 10.03
N VAL A 61 7.28 -6.13 8.93
CA VAL A 61 8.32 -6.83 8.20
C VAL A 61 9.52 -5.92 8.13
N GLU A 62 10.65 -6.46 7.62
CA GLU A 62 11.83 -5.63 7.44
C GLU A 62 11.47 -4.44 6.54
N ARG A 63 11.61 -3.23 7.07
CA ARG A 63 11.36 -1.96 6.37
C ARG A 63 9.94 -1.79 5.87
N GLY A 64 8.94 -2.22 6.66
CA GLY A 64 7.57 -1.99 6.24
C GLY A 64 6.54 -2.76 7.01
N VAL A 65 5.37 -2.91 6.40
CA VAL A 65 4.22 -3.60 6.97
C VAL A 65 3.59 -4.48 5.90
N ALA A 66 3.23 -5.70 6.28
CA ALA A 66 2.49 -6.63 5.44
C ALA A 66 1.03 -6.67 5.90
N LEU A 67 0.11 -6.41 4.95
CA LEU A 67 -1.33 -6.45 5.18
C LEU A 67 -1.91 -7.66 4.46
N GLU A 68 -2.38 -8.64 5.22
CA GLU A 68 -2.96 -9.85 4.65
C GLU A 68 -4.48 -9.76 4.61
N TYR A 69 -5.06 -10.17 3.47
CA TYR A 69 -6.51 -10.18 3.26
C TYR A 69 -7.01 -11.59 3.00
N ALA A 70 -8.34 -11.74 3.04
CA ALA A 70 -8.99 -13.02 2.81
C ALA A 70 -8.73 -13.53 1.38
N PRO A 71 -8.80 -14.86 1.15
CA PRO A 71 -8.58 -15.43 -0.17
C PRO A 71 -9.44 -14.78 -1.24
N MET A 72 -8.85 -14.58 -2.42
CA MET A 72 -9.51 -13.96 -3.56
C MET A 72 -9.71 -14.99 -4.66
N PRO A 73 -10.96 -15.28 -5.05
CA PRO A 73 -11.23 -16.06 -6.27
C PRO A 73 -10.76 -15.31 -7.51
N ALA A 74 -10.50 -16.05 -8.59
CA ALA A 74 -10.21 -15.44 -9.88
C ALA A 74 -11.34 -14.50 -10.30
N GLY A 75 -10.98 -13.37 -10.88
CA GLY A 75 -11.92 -12.33 -11.31
C GLY A 75 -12.39 -11.38 -10.21
N ARG A 76 -12.01 -11.63 -8.97
CA ARG A 76 -12.38 -10.76 -7.85
C ARG A 76 -11.46 -9.53 -7.78
N MET A 77 -12.03 -8.41 -7.35
CA MET A 77 -11.29 -7.17 -7.10
C MET A 77 -11.30 -6.86 -5.62
N LEU A 78 -10.15 -6.43 -5.11
CA LEU A 78 -10.01 -5.90 -3.76
C LEU A 78 -9.57 -4.44 -3.87
N THR A 79 -10.33 -3.52 -3.28
CA THR A 79 -9.93 -2.11 -3.20
C THR A 79 -9.74 -1.76 -1.74
N VAL A 80 -8.54 -1.30 -1.41
CA VAL A 80 -8.19 -0.89 -0.05
C VAL A 80 -8.01 0.62 -0.05
N TYR A 81 -8.84 1.32 0.72
CA TYR A 81 -8.74 2.76 0.91
C TYR A 81 -7.92 3.04 2.16
N PHE A 82 -7.12 4.08 2.12
CA PHE A 82 -6.33 4.47 3.28
C PHE A 82 -6.19 5.98 3.36
N GLN A 83 -6.07 6.49 4.59
CA GLN A 83 -5.75 7.89 4.86
C GLN A 83 -4.38 7.96 5.52
N PHE A 84 -3.59 8.92 5.11
CA PHE A 84 -2.29 9.13 5.73
C PHE A 84 -2.03 10.61 5.97
N GLN A 85 -1.31 10.88 7.04
CA GLN A 85 -0.95 12.22 7.45
C GLN A 85 0.56 12.38 7.37
N VAL A 86 0.99 13.52 6.82
CA VAL A 86 2.40 13.83 6.67
C VAL A 86 2.84 14.68 7.86
N ASP A 87 3.97 14.32 8.47
CA ASP A 87 4.53 15.12 9.57
C ASP A 87 4.81 16.55 9.11
N PRO A 88 4.51 17.57 9.93
CA PRO A 88 4.56 18.97 9.50
C PRO A 88 5.91 19.46 8.98
N THR A 89 7.00 18.89 9.46
CA THR A 89 8.34 19.32 9.10
C THR A 89 8.98 18.47 7.99
N THR A 90 8.27 17.49 7.48
CA THR A 90 8.81 16.59 6.48
C THR A 90 8.84 17.25 5.11
N VAL A 91 10.00 17.19 4.45
CA VAL A 91 10.17 17.65 3.06
C VAL A 91 11.07 16.67 2.33
N GLY A 92 10.98 16.67 1.00
CA GLY A 92 11.86 15.88 0.14
C GLY A 92 11.15 14.77 -0.61
N ARG A 93 11.92 13.95 -1.28
CA ARG A 93 11.43 12.85 -2.09
C ARG A 93 11.65 11.54 -1.35
N ARG A 94 10.69 10.61 -1.53
CA ARG A 94 10.81 9.27 -0.96
C ARG A 94 10.13 8.25 -1.83
N ARG A 95 10.57 7.01 -1.71
CA ARG A 95 9.96 5.90 -2.41
C ARG A 95 8.80 5.34 -1.58
N GLN A 96 7.73 5.01 -2.28
CA GLN A 96 6.55 4.39 -1.68
C GLN A 96 6.22 3.13 -2.48
N ASP A 97 7.03 2.09 -2.30
CA ASP A 97 6.85 0.83 -3.02
C ASP A 97 5.75 -0.01 -2.37
N VAL A 98 5.02 -0.73 -3.21
CA VAL A 98 3.99 -1.68 -2.77
C VAL A 98 4.23 -2.98 -3.52
N VAL A 99 4.27 -4.09 -2.79
CA VAL A 99 4.43 -5.43 -3.37
C VAL A 99 3.17 -6.24 -3.06
N LEU A 100 2.61 -6.88 -4.07
CA LEU A 100 1.51 -7.82 -3.89
C LEU A 100 2.09 -9.24 -3.88
N ARG A 101 1.76 -10.00 -2.85
CA ARG A 101 2.20 -11.40 -2.69
C ARG A 101 1.03 -12.33 -2.52
N ASP A 102 1.25 -13.57 -2.86
CA ASP A 102 0.42 -14.70 -2.42
C ASP A 102 1.25 -15.46 -1.39
N GLY A 103 1.01 -15.19 -0.11
CA GLY A 103 1.88 -15.68 0.95
C GLY A 103 3.31 -15.18 0.75
N PRO A 104 4.30 -16.09 0.62
CA PRO A 104 5.70 -15.68 0.42
C PRO A 104 6.03 -15.35 -1.04
N ARG A 105 5.15 -15.68 -1.98
CA ARG A 105 5.43 -15.53 -3.42
C ARG A 105 5.02 -14.16 -3.92
N GLU A 106 5.97 -13.41 -4.46
CA GLU A 106 5.69 -12.12 -5.06
C GLU A 106 4.95 -12.31 -6.38
N LEU A 107 3.83 -11.57 -6.55
CA LEU A 107 3.04 -11.59 -7.78
C LEU A 107 3.36 -10.39 -8.66
N THR A 108 3.36 -9.21 -8.08
CA THR A 108 3.64 -7.96 -8.81
C THR A 108 4.00 -6.86 -7.81
N ALA A 109 4.54 -5.76 -8.32
CA ALA A 109 4.93 -4.62 -7.49
C ALA A 109 4.68 -3.32 -8.22
N VAL A 110 4.43 -2.25 -7.46
CA VAL A 110 4.39 -0.88 -7.97
C VAL A 110 5.49 -0.10 -7.25
N ARG A 111 6.37 0.51 -8.02
CA ARG A 111 7.44 1.36 -7.51
C ARG A 111 7.09 2.79 -7.85
N ARG A 112 6.97 3.62 -6.82
CA ARG A 112 6.59 5.01 -7.01
C ARG A 112 7.42 5.91 -6.11
N THR A 113 7.51 7.18 -6.48
CA THR A 113 8.18 8.22 -5.69
C THR A 113 7.16 9.31 -5.38
N VAL A 114 7.16 9.78 -4.14
CA VAL A 114 6.35 10.92 -3.73
C VAL A 114 7.27 12.08 -3.35
N THR A 115 6.85 13.30 -3.68
CA THR A 115 7.56 14.51 -3.29
C THR A 115 6.76 15.21 -2.20
N VAL A 116 7.42 15.53 -1.08
CA VAL A 116 6.82 16.27 0.01
C VAL A 116 7.31 17.71 -0.09
N PHE A 117 6.40 18.62 -0.36
CA PHE A 117 6.70 20.05 -0.51
C PHE A 117 6.61 20.76 0.85
N PRO A 118 7.40 21.81 1.03
CA PRO A 118 7.32 22.61 2.24
C PRO A 118 6.02 23.38 2.39
#